data_296dd2b5713bcb5bf453f185944c323f
#
_entry.id   296dd2b5713bcb5bf453f185944c323f
#
_cell.length_a   1.000
_cell.length_b   1.000
_cell.length_c   1.000
_cell.angle_alpha   90.00
_cell.angle_beta   90.00
_cell.angle_gamma   90.00
#
_symmetry.space_group_name_H-M   'P 1'
#
loop_
_entity.id
_entity.type
_entity.pdbx_description
1 polymer ?
#
loop_
_entity_poly.entity_id
_entity_poly.type
_entity_poly.pdbx_seq_one_letter_code
_entity_poly.pdbx_strand_id
1 'polypeptide(L)'
;MEGRVADEKPLDIVYEKGGLVAINKPAGLLVHRTKLDARETRFAMQRLRDQVGYRVYPVHRLDKPTSGILLFATSAEEARLVSDLFAQRKVQKTYRAVVRGWTDDDAVIDYALKEVRDRTTDGNVRPDKPAQTAITAYRTLARCEVDHPVGRYPTARYSLVEVRPETGRKNQIRRHFKHIFHPVLGDRKFGDRSHNAYLRSGLKVDRMLLAATRLSFTHPASEERISIACSDGFPACIHALFRNGSDGQTASGA
;
A
#
# COMPACT_ATOMS: atom_id res chain seq x y z
N MET A 1 38.09 4.42 -7.76
CA MET A 1 37.45 5.60 -7.12
C MET A 1 36.05 5.17 -6.72
N GLU A 2 35.90 4.75 -5.47
CA GLU A 2 34.62 4.38 -4.90
C GLU A 2 33.85 5.63 -4.54
N GLY A 3 32.84 5.94 -5.35
CA GLY A 3 31.86 6.96 -5.02
C GLY A 3 31.07 6.55 -3.79
N ARG A 4 31.44 7.03 -2.61
CA ARG A 4 30.62 6.96 -1.40
C ARG A 4 29.24 7.54 -1.75
N VAL A 5 28.24 6.65 -1.79
CA VAL A 5 26.84 7.01 -1.91
C VAL A 5 26.46 7.81 -0.67
N ALA A 6 26.17 9.10 -0.88
CA ALA A 6 25.75 10.00 0.17
C ALA A 6 24.56 9.42 0.96
N ASP A 7 24.72 9.37 2.25
CA ASP A 7 23.79 9.40 3.41
C ASP A 7 22.30 9.12 3.12
N GLU A 8 21.98 7.95 2.56
CA GLU A 8 20.60 7.48 2.53
C GLU A 8 20.26 6.81 3.85
N LYS A 9 19.19 7.33 4.50
CA LYS A 9 18.63 6.69 5.69
C LYS A 9 18.44 5.20 5.44
N PRO A 10 18.94 4.30 6.30
CA PRO A 10 18.75 2.85 6.13
C PRO A 10 17.27 2.50 6.09
N LEU A 11 16.96 1.38 5.41
CA LEU A 11 15.61 0.84 5.39
C LEU A 11 15.22 0.36 6.78
N ASP A 12 14.00 0.67 7.18
CA ASP A 12 13.42 0.25 8.45
C ASP A 12 13.08 -1.25 8.38
N ILE A 13 13.93 -2.10 9.01
CA ILE A 13 13.71 -3.55 9.12
C ILE A 13 12.75 -3.79 10.27
N VAL A 14 11.57 -4.33 9.98
CA VAL A 14 10.50 -4.58 10.95
C VAL A 14 10.40 -6.06 11.36
N TYR A 15 11.12 -6.94 10.69
CA TYR A 15 11.18 -8.37 11.00
C TYR A 15 12.43 -9.00 10.39
N GLU A 16 13.14 -9.82 11.17
CA GLU A 16 14.28 -10.61 10.69
C GLU A 16 14.39 -11.87 11.54
N LYS A 17 13.89 -13.00 11.03
CA LYS A 17 13.89 -14.30 11.70
C LYS A 17 13.58 -15.42 10.70
N GLY A 18 14.17 -16.60 10.90
CA GLY A 18 13.78 -17.85 10.21
C GLY A 18 13.93 -17.77 8.68
N GLY A 19 15.01 -17.17 8.18
CA GLY A 19 15.22 -17.05 6.74
C GLY A 19 14.37 -15.96 6.06
N LEU A 20 13.65 -15.15 6.82
CA LEU A 20 12.81 -14.07 6.33
C LEU A 20 13.25 -12.72 6.88
N VAL A 21 13.19 -11.70 6.03
CA VAL A 21 13.41 -10.30 6.41
C VAL A 21 12.32 -9.41 5.81
N ALA A 22 11.73 -8.54 6.61
CA ALA A 22 10.74 -7.59 6.13
C ALA A 22 11.13 -6.15 6.46
N ILE A 23 10.84 -5.25 5.54
CA ILE A 23 11.05 -3.82 5.70
C ILE A 23 9.72 -3.07 5.71
N ASN A 24 9.69 -1.93 6.36
CA ASN A 24 8.68 -0.90 6.14
C ASN A 24 9.11 -0.08 4.91
N LYS A 25 8.69 -0.51 3.72
CA LYS A 25 9.05 0.14 2.46
C LYS A 25 8.54 1.59 2.43
N PRO A 26 9.37 2.59 2.20
CA PRO A 26 8.89 3.96 2.01
C PRO A 26 8.06 4.08 0.73
N ALA A 27 7.11 5.03 0.71
CA ALA A 27 6.38 5.40 -0.49
C ALA A 27 7.36 5.95 -1.56
N GLY A 28 7.12 5.63 -2.82
CA GLY A 28 7.96 6.09 -3.92
C GLY A 28 9.14 5.16 -4.28
N LEU A 29 9.52 4.21 -3.41
CA LEU A 29 10.58 3.25 -3.69
C LEU A 29 10.04 2.05 -4.49
N LEU A 30 10.73 1.68 -5.58
CA LEU A 30 10.46 0.46 -6.36
C LEU A 30 11.00 -0.78 -5.64
N VAL A 31 10.36 -1.94 -5.84
CA VAL A 31 10.79 -3.20 -5.24
C VAL A 31 12.05 -3.74 -5.92
N HIS A 32 12.04 -3.84 -7.25
CA HIS A 32 13.14 -4.32 -8.09
C HIS A 32 13.17 -3.58 -9.43
N ARG A 33 14.29 -3.68 -10.13
CA ARG A 33 14.47 -3.07 -11.45
C ARG A 33 13.49 -3.68 -12.45
N THR A 34 12.79 -2.83 -13.19
CA THR A 34 12.01 -3.25 -14.37
C THR A 34 12.67 -2.67 -15.63
N LYS A 35 12.50 -3.31 -16.79
CA LYS A 35 13.09 -2.83 -18.06
C LYS A 35 12.70 -1.38 -18.39
N LEU A 36 11.67 -0.86 -17.77
CA LEU A 36 11.03 0.41 -18.10
C LEU A 36 11.32 1.52 -17.09
N ASP A 37 11.82 1.19 -15.91
CA ASP A 37 12.31 2.16 -14.93
C ASP A 37 13.83 2.35 -15.09
N ALA A 38 14.30 2.44 -16.35
CA ALA A 38 15.72 2.58 -16.68
C ALA A 38 16.41 3.81 -16.06
N ARG A 39 15.61 4.81 -15.70
CA ARG A 39 16.08 6.03 -14.99
C ARG A 39 16.16 5.88 -13.48
N GLU A 40 15.50 4.86 -12.92
CA GLU A 40 15.57 4.57 -11.49
C GLU A 40 16.79 3.70 -11.21
N THR A 41 17.64 4.15 -10.34
CA THR A 41 18.87 3.44 -9.95
C THR A 41 18.74 2.77 -8.58
N ARG A 42 17.62 2.99 -7.88
CA ARG A 42 17.44 2.62 -6.47
C ARG A 42 16.19 1.75 -6.28
N PHE A 43 16.41 0.56 -5.73
CA PHE A 43 15.37 -0.44 -5.54
C PHE A 43 15.44 -1.00 -4.12
N ALA A 44 14.30 -1.32 -3.52
CA ALA A 44 14.22 -1.86 -2.16
C ALA A 44 15.09 -3.11 -1.97
N MET A 45 15.04 -4.05 -2.93
CA MET A 45 15.82 -5.27 -2.91
C MET A 45 17.34 -5.00 -2.88
N GLN A 46 17.81 -4.06 -3.69
CA GLN A 46 19.22 -3.71 -3.78
C GLN A 46 19.71 -3.02 -2.49
N ARG A 47 18.93 -2.01 -2.03
CA ARG A 47 19.24 -1.30 -0.79
C ARG A 47 19.24 -2.21 0.43
N LEU A 48 18.24 -3.12 0.52
CA LEU A 48 18.20 -4.07 1.63
C LEU A 48 19.39 -5.02 1.58
N ARG A 49 19.70 -5.61 0.41
CA ARG A 49 20.90 -6.48 0.24
C ARG A 49 22.18 -5.78 0.70
N ASP A 50 22.38 -4.54 0.28
CA ASP A 50 23.58 -3.77 0.61
C ASP A 50 23.64 -3.39 2.11
N GLN A 51 22.47 -3.21 2.74
CA GLN A 51 22.33 -2.92 4.16
C GLN A 51 22.60 -4.14 5.04
N VAL A 52 22.07 -5.32 4.66
CA VAL A 52 22.19 -6.55 5.48
C VAL A 52 23.43 -7.39 5.14
N GLY A 53 24.08 -7.14 4.00
CA GLY A 53 25.30 -7.82 3.58
C GLY A 53 25.10 -9.21 2.97
N TYR A 54 23.86 -9.66 2.76
CA TYR A 54 23.54 -10.95 2.14
C TYR A 54 22.44 -10.85 1.08
N ARG A 55 22.29 -11.87 0.25
CA ARG A 55 21.26 -11.89 -0.79
C ARG A 55 19.87 -11.96 -0.19
N VAL A 56 18.94 -11.18 -0.79
CA VAL A 56 17.53 -11.21 -0.46
C VAL A 56 16.69 -11.41 -1.72
N TYR A 57 15.57 -12.11 -1.57
CA TYR A 57 14.67 -12.50 -2.65
C TYR A 57 13.26 -11.99 -2.32
N PRO A 58 12.65 -11.11 -3.14
CA PRO A 58 11.31 -10.62 -2.89
C PRO A 58 10.30 -11.74 -3.10
N VAL A 59 9.43 -11.98 -2.12
CA VAL A 59 8.37 -13.01 -2.18
C VAL A 59 7.04 -12.44 -2.65
N HIS A 60 6.87 -11.13 -2.59
CA HIS A 60 5.73 -10.40 -3.14
C HIS A 60 6.16 -8.98 -3.56
N ARG A 61 5.20 -8.22 -4.05
CA ARG A 61 5.46 -6.83 -4.46
C ARG A 61 4.44 -5.86 -3.88
N LEU A 62 4.87 -4.62 -3.70
CA LEU A 62 4.03 -3.45 -3.51
C LEU A 62 4.19 -2.52 -4.71
N ASP A 63 3.14 -1.75 -5.03
CA ASP A 63 3.22 -0.67 -6.01
C ASP A 63 4.25 0.39 -5.57
N LYS A 64 4.89 1.08 -6.51
CA LYS A 64 5.87 2.15 -6.21
C LYS A 64 5.34 3.16 -5.17
N PRO A 65 4.11 3.72 -5.30
CA PRO A 65 3.60 4.70 -4.34
C PRO A 65 3.09 4.09 -3.02
N THR A 66 2.87 2.76 -2.93
CA THR A 66 2.42 2.09 -1.70
C THR A 66 3.58 1.91 -0.73
N SER A 67 3.37 2.22 0.55
CA SER A 67 4.32 1.99 1.63
C SER A 67 3.97 0.76 2.47
N GLY A 68 4.82 0.43 3.46
CA GLY A 68 4.56 -0.60 4.44
C GLY A 68 5.29 -1.91 4.18
N ILE A 69 4.81 -3.00 4.77
CA ILE A 69 5.50 -4.29 4.85
C ILE A 69 5.80 -4.85 3.47
N LEU A 70 7.08 -5.02 3.19
CA LEU A 70 7.60 -5.74 2.04
C LEU A 70 8.51 -6.85 2.55
N LEU A 71 8.12 -8.10 2.28
CA LEU A 71 8.78 -9.31 2.77
C LEU A 71 9.75 -9.87 1.73
N PHE A 72 10.90 -10.31 2.19
CA PHE A 72 11.93 -11.00 1.43
C PHE A 72 12.32 -12.29 2.14
N ALA A 73 12.83 -13.25 1.38
CA ALA A 73 13.51 -14.42 1.89
C ALA A 73 15.03 -14.25 1.73
N THR A 74 15.82 -14.99 2.52
CA THR A 74 17.30 -14.98 2.46
C THR A 74 17.87 -16.09 1.59
N SER A 75 17.02 -17.04 1.14
CA SER A 75 17.38 -18.11 0.19
C SER A 75 16.34 -18.21 -0.93
N ALA A 76 16.73 -18.80 -2.06
CA ALA A 76 15.83 -19.06 -3.19
C ALA A 76 14.76 -20.11 -2.85
N GLU A 77 15.11 -21.09 -2.03
CA GLU A 77 14.18 -22.12 -1.57
C GLU A 77 13.08 -21.52 -0.71
N GLU A 78 13.45 -20.73 0.30
CA GLU A 78 12.54 -20.03 1.18
C GLU A 78 11.64 -19.05 0.38
N ALA A 79 12.23 -18.35 -0.60
CA ALA A 79 11.48 -17.47 -1.48
C ALA A 79 10.39 -18.21 -2.26
N ARG A 80 10.67 -19.42 -2.74
CA ARG A 80 9.69 -20.25 -3.45
C ARG A 80 8.56 -20.66 -2.51
N LEU A 81 8.90 -21.21 -1.34
CA LEU A 81 7.91 -21.66 -0.34
C LEU A 81 6.93 -20.54 0.04
N VAL A 82 7.45 -19.37 0.36
CA VAL A 82 6.61 -18.24 0.78
C VAL A 82 5.86 -17.60 -0.40
N SER A 83 6.48 -17.52 -1.60
CA SER A 83 5.78 -17.03 -2.79
C SER A 83 4.57 -17.89 -3.17
N ASP A 84 4.67 -19.21 -2.98
CA ASP A 84 3.57 -20.15 -3.21
C ASP A 84 2.37 -19.87 -2.27
N LEU A 85 2.62 -19.45 -1.02
CA LEU A 85 1.54 -19.01 -0.12
C LEU A 85 0.80 -17.77 -0.66
N PHE A 86 1.52 -16.81 -1.24
CA PHE A 86 0.88 -15.65 -1.89
C PHE A 86 0.05 -16.08 -3.11
N ALA A 87 0.58 -16.97 -3.94
CA ALA A 87 -0.12 -17.50 -5.11
C ALA A 87 -1.40 -18.27 -4.71
N GLN A 88 -1.34 -19.04 -3.62
CA GLN A 88 -2.45 -19.80 -3.05
C GLN A 88 -3.40 -18.96 -2.19
N ARG A 89 -3.16 -17.66 -2.02
CA ARG A 89 -3.94 -16.73 -1.16
C ARG A 89 -3.97 -17.12 0.31
N LYS A 90 -2.96 -17.83 0.80
CA LYS A 90 -2.81 -18.23 2.21
C LYS A 90 -2.17 -17.16 3.08
N VAL A 91 -1.80 -16.02 2.50
CA VAL A 91 -1.24 -14.87 3.22
C VAL A 91 -2.35 -13.83 3.46
N GLN A 92 -2.63 -13.56 4.71
CA GLN A 92 -3.53 -12.47 5.11
C GLN A 92 -2.77 -11.14 5.05
N LYS A 93 -3.36 -10.16 4.40
CA LYS A 93 -2.78 -8.82 4.18
C LYS A 93 -3.73 -7.77 4.71
N THR A 94 -3.23 -6.87 5.53
CA THR A 94 -4.01 -5.72 6.00
C THR A 94 -3.31 -4.44 5.58
N TYR A 95 -4.08 -3.52 5.07
CA TYR A 95 -3.62 -2.19 4.67
C TYR A 95 -4.40 -1.13 5.45
N ARG A 96 -3.82 0.06 5.56
CA ARG A 96 -4.55 1.29 5.89
C ARG A 96 -4.54 2.21 4.70
N ALA A 97 -5.65 2.89 4.48
CA ALA A 97 -5.77 3.92 3.45
C ALA A 97 -6.59 5.10 3.96
N VAL A 98 -6.27 6.29 3.45
CA VAL A 98 -7.16 7.44 3.54
C VAL A 98 -7.79 7.65 2.17
N VAL A 99 -9.11 7.69 2.16
CA VAL A 99 -9.91 7.78 0.92
C VAL A 99 -10.81 9.02 0.95
N ARG A 100 -11.20 9.52 -0.24
CA ARG A 100 -12.13 10.63 -0.39
C ARG A 100 -13.54 10.21 0.00
N GLY A 101 -14.24 11.07 0.69
CA GLY A 101 -15.65 10.89 1.08
C GLY A 101 -15.81 10.03 2.33
N TRP A 102 -17.05 9.89 2.78
CA TRP A 102 -17.42 8.99 3.84
C TRP A 102 -17.82 7.65 3.25
N THR A 103 -17.07 6.62 3.57
CA THR A 103 -17.34 5.22 3.20
C THR A 103 -18.36 4.60 4.15
N ASP A 104 -19.02 3.51 3.75
CA ASP A 104 -19.81 2.68 4.65
C ASP A 104 -18.94 2.14 5.80
N ASP A 105 -19.55 1.67 6.89
CA ASP A 105 -18.82 1.16 8.06
C ASP A 105 -17.96 -0.04 7.71
N ASP A 106 -18.51 -0.99 6.96
CA ASP A 106 -17.80 -2.09 6.34
C ASP A 106 -18.47 -2.49 5.01
N ALA A 107 -17.69 -2.98 4.06
CA ALA A 107 -18.19 -3.54 2.82
C ALA A 107 -17.16 -4.43 2.13
N VAL A 108 -17.64 -5.20 1.16
CA VAL A 108 -16.84 -5.99 0.23
C VAL A 108 -16.99 -5.44 -1.17
N ILE A 109 -15.88 -5.10 -1.80
CA ILE A 109 -15.82 -4.68 -3.19
C ILE A 109 -15.49 -5.93 -4.01
N ASP A 110 -16.49 -6.53 -4.65
CA ASP A 110 -16.34 -7.61 -5.62
C ASP A 110 -16.47 -7.01 -7.03
N TYR A 111 -15.35 -6.70 -7.63
CA TYR A 111 -15.30 -6.08 -8.95
C TYR A 111 -14.12 -6.61 -9.76
N ALA A 112 -14.41 -7.40 -10.80
CA ALA A 112 -13.38 -8.01 -11.63
C ALA A 112 -12.52 -6.95 -12.36
N LEU A 113 -11.21 -7.15 -12.35
CA LEU A 113 -10.26 -6.18 -12.87
C LEU A 113 -9.62 -6.68 -14.18
N LYS A 114 -9.83 -5.93 -15.27
CA LYS A 114 -9.06 -6.12 -16.51
C LYS A 114 -7.60 -5.74 -16.28
N GLU A 115 -6.71 -6.45 -16.96
CA GLU A 115 -5.28 -6.09 -16.97
C GLU A 115 -5.12 -4.73 -17.65
N VAL A 116 -4.55 -3.75 -16.93
CA VAL A 116 -4.33 -2.41 -17.48
C VAL A 116 -2.91 -2.34 -18.00
N ARG A 117 -2.75 -2.05 -19.29
CA ARG A 117 -1.45 -1.69 -19.87
C ARG A 117 -0.89 -0.50 -19.10
N ASP A 118 0.24 -0.73 -18.49
CA ASP A 118 1.09 0.38 -18.08
C ASP A 118 2.07 0.63 -19.22
N ARG A 119 1.95 1.76 -19.92
CA ARG A 119 2.84 2.10 -21.04
C ARG A 119 4.32 1.98 -20.66
N THR A 120 4.59 1.97 -19.37
CA THR A 120 5.93 1.95 -18.79
C THR A 120 6.38 0.59 -18.22
N THR A 121 5.50 -0.40 -18.03
CA THR A 121 5.89 -1.65 -17.34
C THR A 121 5.54 -2.95 -18.07
N ASP A 122 4.70 -2.93 -19.11
CA ASP A 122 4.13 -4.17 -19.66
C ASP A 122 4.30 -4.27 -21.19
N GLY A 123 5.44 -4.82 -21.62
CA GLY A 123 5.67 -5.11 -23.05
C GLY A 123 4.75 -6.18 -23.66
N ASN A 124 4.06 -7.00 -22.81
CA ASN A 124 3.30 -8.18 -23.23
C ASN A 124 1.87 -8.27 -22.64
N VAL A 125 1.19 -7.15 -22.44
CA VAL A 125 -0.23 -7.21 -22.04
C VAL A 125 -1.06 -7.63 -23.25
N ARG A 126 -1.78 -8.75 -23.14
CA ARG A 126 -2.77 -9.18 -24.12
C ARG A 126 -4.05 -8.36 -23.91
N PRO A 127 -4.48 -7.52 -24.87
CA PRO A 127 -5.66 -6.65 -24.72
C PRO A 127 -6.95 -7.45 -24.49
N ASP A 128 -7.00 -8.68 -24.99
CA ASP A 128 -8.19 -9.54 -24.99
C ASP A 128 -8.32 -10.43 -23.75
N LYS A 129 -7.41 -10.30 -22.77
CA LYS A 129 -7.52 -11.07 -21.54
C LYS A 129 -8.75 -10.65 -20.76
N PRO A 130 -9.64 -11.59 -20.39
CA PRO A 130 -10.84 -11.28 -19.63
C PRO A 130 -10.52 -10.66 -18.29
N ALA A 131 -11.48 -9.92 -17.72
CA ALA A 131 -11.38 -9.39 -16.39
C ALA A 131 -11.18 -10.56 -15.39
N GLN A 132 -10.27 -10.37 -14.44
CA GLN A 132 -9.96 -11.37 -13.42
C GLN A 132 -10.65 -11.02 -12.12
N THR A 133 -11.22 -12.02 -11.45
CA THR A 133 -11.82 -11.87 -10.12
C THR A 133 -10.90 -11.11 -9.18
N ALA A 134 -11.46 -10.09 -8.56
CA ALA A 134 -10.76 -9.27 -7.58
C ALA A 134 -11.74 -8.90 -6.46
N ILE A 135 -11.37 -9.23 -5.21
CA ILE A 135 -12.20 -9.05 -4.01
C ILE A 135 -11.40 -8.30 -2.97
N THR A 136 -12.00 -7.25 -2.41
CA THR A 136 -11.39 -6.41 -1.36
C THR A 136 -12.42 -6.09 -0.30
N ALA A 137 -12.25 -6.61 0.90
CA ALA A 137 -13.02 -6.19 2.06
C ALA A 137 -12.40 -4.93 2.69
N TYR A 138 -13.21 -4.06 3.25
CA TYR A 138 -12.72 -2.94 4.07
C TYR A 138 -13.64 -2.66 5.25
N ARG A 139 -13.08 -1.98 6.25
CA ARG A 139 -13.79 -1.43 7.41
C ARG A 139 -13.34 0.00 7.63
N THR A 140 -14.29 0.91 7.83
CA THR A 140 -14.03 2.30 8.20
C THR A 140 -13.61 2.36 9.66
N LEU A 141 -12.47 2.98 9.91
CA LEU A 141 -11.93 3.19 11.24
C LEU A 141 -12.32 4.55 11.82
N ALA A 142 -12.36 5.57 10.96
CA ALA A 142 -12.75 6.91 11.33
C ALA A 142 -13.16 7.73 10.09
N ARG A 143 -13.98 8.75 10.29
CA ARG A 143 -14.39 9.73 9.28
C ARG A 143 -14.05 11.13 9.77
N CYS A 144 -13.74 12.00 8.84
CA CYS A 144 -13.58 13.42 9.15
C CYS A 144 -14.20 14.29 8.06
N GLU A 145 -14.57 15.50 8.44
CA GLU A 145 -14.90 16.59 7.54
C GLU A 145 -13.94 17.74 7.82
N VAL A 146 -13.37 18.29 6.77
CA VAL A 146 -12.38 19.38 6.85
C VAL A 146 -13.07 20.63 6.31
N ASP A 147 -13.07 21.69 7.10
CA ASP A 147 -13.58 23.01 6.70
C ASP A 147 -12.54 23.67 5.76
N HIS A 148 -12.51 23.18 4.55
CA HIS A 148 -11.66 23.70 3.47
C HIS A 148 -12.30 23.40 2.12
N PRO A 149 -12.47 24.42 1.27
CA PRO A 149 -13.04 24.23 -0.07
C PRO A 149 -12.16 23.34 -0.94
N VAL A 150 -12.73 22.26 -1.47
CA VAL A 150 -12.06 21.39 -2.43
C VAL A 150 -12.96 21.15 -3.64
N GLY A 151 -12.50 21.60 -4.81
CA GLY A 151 -13.32 21.59 -6.01
C GLY A 151 -14.51 22.52 -5.87
N ARG A 152 -15.74 21.99 -6.05
CA ARG A 152 -17.00 22.78 -5.96
C ARG A 152 -17.64 22.77 -4.58
N TYR A 153 -17.11 22.05 -3.64
CA TYR A 153 -17.69 21.88 -2.31
C TYR A 153 -16.98 22.75 -1.28
N PRO A 154 -17.71 23.35 -0.32
CA PRO A 154 -17.14 24.20 0.71
C PRO A 154 -16.33 23.42 1.74
N THR A 155 -16.59 22.12 1.90
CA THR A 155 -15.88 21.23 2.80
C THR A 155 -15.37 20.00 2.07
N ALA A 156 -14.45 19.27 2.69
CA ALA A 156 -13.94 18.01 2.17
C ALA A 156 -14.09 16.88 3.20
N ARG A 157 -14.58 15.73 2.74
CA ARG A 157 -14.82 14.54 3.57
C ARG A 157 -13.82 13.46 3.26
N TYR A 158 -13.34 12.79 4.31
CA TYR A 158 -12.38 11.68 4.20
C TYR A 158 -12.72 10.56 5.16
N SER A 159 -12.32 9.34 4.80
CA SER A 159 -12.38 8.16 5.67
C SER A 159 -11.00 7.54 5.80
N LEU A 160 -10.63 7.16 7.02
CA LEU A 160 -9.54 6.24 7.31
C LEU A 160 -10.11 4.83 7.32
N VAL A 161 -9.59 3.96 6.45
CA VAL A 161 -10.11 2.61 6.29
C VAL A 161 -9.02 1.56 6.51
N GLU A 162 -9.39 0.44 7.13
CA GLU A 162 -8.63 -0.80 7.12
C GLU A 162 -9.09 -1.64 5.93
N VAL A 163 -8.16 -2.12 5.13
CA VAL A 163 -8.45 -2.81 3.86
C VAL A 163 -7.80 -4.20 3.86
N ARG A 164 -8.57 -5.22 3.54
CA ARG A 164 -8.15 -6.63 3.48
C ARG A 164 -8.42 -7.20 2.08
N PRO A 165 -7.44 -7.13 1.17
CA PRO A 165 -7.60 -7.71 -0.16
C PRO A 165 -7.45 -9.24 -0.11
N GLU A 166 -8.47 -9.97 -0.55
CA GLU A 166 -8.44 -11.43 -0.69
C GLU A 166 -7.61 -11.87 -1.89
N THR A 167 -7.67 -11.10 -2.95
CA THR A 167 -6.90 -11.29 -4.18
C THR A 167 -5.73 -10.29 -4.27
N GLY A 168 -4.84 -10.41 -5.26
CA GLY A 168 -3.66 -9.58 -5.41
C GLY A 168 -3.45 -9.04 -6.83
N ARG A 169 -4.48 -8.44 -7.46
CA ARG A 169 -4.33 -7.88 -8.81
C ARG A 169 -3.57 -6.55 -8.79
N LYS A 170 -2.92 -6.23 -9.91
CA LYS A 170 -2.15 -4.98 -10.06
C LYS A 170 -3.02 -3.76 -9.73
N ASN A 171 -2.56 -2.92 -8.80
CA ASN A 171 -3.25 -1.72 -8.31
C ASN A 171 -4.67 -2.00 -7.75
N GLN A 172 -4.97 -3.20 -7.25
CA GLN A 172 -6.32 -3.65 -6.91
C GLN A 172 -7.03 -2.68 -5.96
N ILE A 173 -6.48 -2.42 -4.78
CA ILE A 173 -7.08 -1.53 -3.76
C ILE A 173 -7.38 -0.16 -4.38
N ARG A 174 -6.44 0.44 -5.07
CA ARG A 174 -6.55 1.75 -5.70
C ARG A 174 -7.68 1.81 -6.74
N ARG A 175 -7.82 0.76 -7.54
CA ARG A 175 -8.86 0.64 -8.57
C ARG A 175 -10.23 0.36 -7.98
N HIS A 176 -10.31 -0.48 -6.94
CA HIS A 176 -11.53 -0.78 -6.22
C HIS A 176 -12.10 0.47 -5.54
N PHE A 177 -11.27 1.20 -4.79
CA PHE A 177 -11.74 2.43 -4.16
C PHE A 177 -12.09 3.54 -5.16
N LYS A 178 -11.42 3.60 -6.32
CA LYS A 178 -11.87 4.45 -7.44
C LYS A 178 -13.22 4.01 -7.98
N HIS A 179 -13.46 2.71 -8.13
CA HIS A 179 -14.70 2.14 -8.65
C HIS A 179 -15.92 2.52 -7.79
N ILE A 180 -15.78 2.47 -6.48
CA ILE A 180 -16.83 2.88 -5.54
C ILE A 180 -16.82 4.39 -5.23
N PHE A 181 -16.17 5.22 -6.06
CA PHE A 181 -16.09 6.67 -5.95
C PHE A 181 -15.40 7.22 -4.69
N HIS A 182 -14.63 6.40 -3.99
CA HIS A 182 -13.81 6.76 -2.82
C HIS A 182 -12.29 6.63 -3.12
N PRO A 183 -11.74 7.35 -4.10
CA PRO A 183 -10.34 7.16 -4.49
C PRO A 183 -9.37 7.46 -3.35
N VAL A 184 -8.26 6.71 -3.33
CA VAL A 184 -7.20 6.88 -2.32
C VAL A 184 -6.55 8.25 -2.48
N LEU A 185 -6.37 8.97 -1.36
CA LEU A 185 -5.69 10.25 -1.35
C LEU A 185 -4.21 10.12 -1.74
N GLY A 186 -3.74 11.09 -2.52
CA GLY A 186 -2.36 11.11 -3.02
C GLY A 186 -2.10 10.14 -4.19
N ASP A 187 -3.10 9.39 -4.65
CA ASP A 187 -2.97 8.54 -5.82
C ASP A 187 -2.98 9.40 -7.10
N ARG A 188 -1.81 9.52 -7.75
CA ARG A 188 -1.67 10.33 -8.98
C ARG A 188 -2.33 9.69 -10.20
N LYS A 189 -2.57 8.36 -10.20
CA LYS A 189 -3.13 7.63 -11.35
C LYS A 189 -4.64 7.42 -11.25
N PHE A 190 -5.13 7.05 -10.08
CA PHE A 190 -6.53 6.68 -9.85
C PHE A 190 -7.25 7.63 -8.89
N GLY A 191 -6.53 8.59 -8.30
CA GLY A 191 -7.05 9.55 -7.33
C GLY A 191 -7.79 10.73 -7.95
N ASP A 192 -8.23 11.62 -7.07
CA ASP A 192 -8.89 12.87 -7.42
C ASP A 192 -7.87 14.02 -7.43
N ARG A 193 -7.84 14.81 -8.51
CA ARG A 193 -6.85 15.88 -8.70
C ARG A 193 -7.00 17.02 -7.69
N SER A 194 -8.23 17.42 -7.40
CA SER A 194 -8.51 18.54 -6.48
C SER A 194 -8.12 18.18 -5.05
N HIS A 195 -8.52 16.99 -4.60
CA HIS A 195 -8.16 16.48 -3.27
C HIS A 195 -6.65 16.21 -3.14
N ASN A 196 -5.99 15.75 -4.21
CA ASN A 196 -4.53 15.59 -4.22
C ASN A 196 -3.80 16.94 -4.22
N ALA A 197 -4.36 17.99 -4.83
CA ALA A 197 -3.82 19.34 -4.74
C ALA A 197 -3.92 19.88 -3.30
N TYR A 198 -5.07 19.72 -2.65
CA TYR A 198 -5.26 20.08 -1.23
C TYR A 198 -4.29 19.31 -0.31
N LEU A 199 -4.12 18.00 -0.52
CA LEU A 199 -3.17 17.20 0.25
C LEU A 199 -1.74 17.78 0.19
N ARG A 200 -1.29 18.21 -1.00
CA ARG A 200 0.05 18.79 -1.19
C ARG A 200 0.16 20.21 -0.68
N SER A 201 -0.75 21.10 -1.07
CA SER A 201 -0.66 22.53 -0.76
C SER A 201 -1.14 22.86 0.64
N GLY A 202 -2.24 22.24 1.10
CA GLY A 202 -2.85 22.49 2.41
C GLY A 202 -2.17 21.70 3.52
N LEU A 203 -2.04 20.39 3.34
CA LEU A 203 -1.50 19.50 4.39
C LEU A 203 0.00 19.22 4.24
N LYS A 204 0.67 19.73 3.18
CA LYS A 204 2.10 19.51 2.89
C LYS A 204 2.49 18.02 2.79
N VAL A 205 1.58 17.18 2.30
CA VAL A 205 1.79 15.75 2.12
C VAL A 205 1.82 15.41 0.64
N ASP A 206 2.97 14.98 0.13
CA ASP A 206 3.17 14.60 -1.29
C ASP A 206 3.45 13.11 -1.43
N ARG A 207 2.56 12.28 -0.89
CA ARG A 207 2.59 10.82 -1.06
C ARG A 207 1.19 10.24 -1.10
N MET A 208 1.07 9.04 -1.65
CA MET A 208 -0.17 8.26 -1.56
C MET A 208 -0.37 7.74 -0.14
N LEU A 209 -1.59 7.87 0.38
CA LEU A 209 -1.96 7.40 1.70
C LEU A 209 -2.55 5.99 1.62
N LEU A 210 -1.69 5.04 1.24
CA LEU A 210 -1.95 3.59 1.25
C LEU A 210 -0.70 2.87 1.77
N ALA A 211 -0.86 2.10 2.84
CA ALA A 211 0.21 1.39 3.50
C ALA A 211 -0.18 -0.05 3.85
N ALA A 212 0.70 -1.01 3.57
CA ALA A 212 0.60 -2.40 4.04
C ALA A 212 1.03 -2.45 5.52
N THR A 213 0.08 -2.62 6.44
CA THR A 213 0.33 -2.49 7.89
C THR A 213 0.45 -3.81 8.62
N ARG A 214 -0.08 -4.90 8.04
CA ARG A 214 0.05 -6.25 8.63
C ARG A 214 0.12 -7.30 7.54
N LEU A 215 0.95 -8.30 7.79
CA LEU A 215 1.09 -9.51 6.99
C LEU A 215 1.10 -10.72 7.93
N SER A 216 0.27 -11.74 7.69
CA SER A 216 0.30 -12.95 8.51
C SER A 216 0.02 -14.21 7.68
N PHE A 217 0.74 -15.29 8.03
CA PHE A 217 0.64 -16.60 7.40
C PHE A 217 1.21 -17.67 8.32
N THR A 218 0.91 -18.94 8.04
CA THR A 218 1.60 -20.07 8.66
C THR A 218 2.72 -20.52 7.74
N HIS A 219 3.93 -20.62 8.28
CA HIS A 219 5.11 -21.02 7.52
C HIS A 219 5.01 -22.52 7.15
N PRO A 220 5.20 -22.90 5.87
CA PRO A 220 4.87 -24.24 5.41
C PRO A 220 5.80 -25.34 5.93
N ALA A 221 7.04 -25.02 6.28
CA ALA A 221 8.01 -25.99 6.76
C ALA A 221 8.07 -26.06 8.30
N SER A 222 7.97 -24.93 9.00
CA SER A 222 8.07 -24.89 10.46
C SER A 222 6.71 -24.90 11.18
N GLU A 223 5.61 -24.76 10.44
CA GLU A 223 4.24 -24.60 10.95
C GLU A 223 4.05 -23.41 11.92
N GLU A 224 5.09 -22.58 12.07
CA GLU A 224 5.04 -21.38 12.91
C GLU A 224 4.09 -20.34 12.29
N ARG A 225 3.21 -19.76 13.10
CA ARG A 225 2.38 -18.63 12.69
C ARG A 225 3.20 -17.35 12.74
N ILE A 226 3.50 -16.80 11.59
CA ILE A 226 4.22 -15.53 11.44
C ILE A 226 3.21 -14.40 11.31
N SER A 227 3.40 -13.35 12.14
CA SER A 227 2.61 -12.11 12.05
C SER A 227 3.55 -10.93 12.14
N ILE A 228 3.63 -10.16 11.07
CA ILE A 228 4.48 -8.98 10.94
C ILE A 228 3.56 -7.76 10.90
N ALA A 229 3.87 -6.72 11.68
CA ALA A 229 3.12 -5.47 11.69
C ALA A 229 4.06 -4.26 11.67
N CYS A 230 3.63 -3.19 11.06
CA CYS A 230 4.29 -1.89 11.13
C CYS A 230 3.26 -0.75 11.19
N SER A 231 3.73 0.46 11.51
CA SER A 231 2.90 1.66 11.41
C SER A 231 2.53 1.93 9.93
N ASP A 232 1.44 2.65 9.70
CA ASP A 232 1.07 3.12 8.36
C ASP A 232 2.05 4.18 7.82
N GLY A 233 2.84 4.78 8.71
CA GLY A 233 3.81 5.82 8.37
C GLY A 233 3.15 7.07 7.79
N PHE A 234 1.87 7.28 8.04
CA PHE A 234 1.20 8.51 7.62
C PHE A 234 1.67 9.67 8.48
N PRO A 235 1.81 10.89 7.92
CA PRO A 235 2.18 12.07 8.68
C PRO A 235 1.22 12.36 9.83
N ALA A 236 1.74 12.95 10.92
CA ALA A 236 0.95 13.27 12.11
C ALA A 236 -0.27 14.15 11.81
N CYS A 237 -0.16 15.08 10.84
CA CYS A 237 -1.29 15.91 10.39
C CYS A 237 -2.45 15.10 9.82
N ILE A 238 -2.18 13.96 9.17
CA ILE A 238 -3.21 13.06 8.67
C ILE A 238 -3.94 12.37 9.82
N HIS A 239 -3.20 11.85 10.82
CA HIS A 239 -3.83 11.26 12.01
C HIS A 239 -4.62 12.29 12.82
N ALA A 240 -4.17 13.55 12.86
CA ALA A 240 -4.87 14.63 13.54
C ALA A 240 -6.26 14.92 12.94
N LEU A 241 -6.43 14.79 11.62
CA LEU A 241 -7.73 14.96 10.96
C LEU A 241 -8.82 14.03 11.54
N PHE A 242 -8.43 12.82 11.93
CA PHE A 242 -9.37 11.79 12.40
C PHE A 242 -9.53 11.76 13.92
N ARG A 243 -8.67 12.43 14.68
CA ARG A 243 -8.85 12.58 16.15
C ARG A 243 -9.95 13.57 16.51
N ASN A 244 -10.07 14.66 15.75
CA ASN A 244 -11.05 15.71 16.00
C ASN A 244 -12.45 15.38 15.45
N GLY A 245 -12.59 14.33 14.65
CA GLY A 245 -13.88 13.89 14.10
C GLY A 245 -14.68 12.94 14.99
N SER A 246 -14.07 12.39 16.05
CA SER A 246 -14.76 11.50 16.98
C SER A 246 -15.60 12.19 18.04
N ASP A 247 -15.41 13.51 18.24
CA ASP A 247 -16.10 14.27 19.29
C ASP A 247 -17.45 14.89 18.82
N GLY A 248 -17.81 14.69 17.56
CA GLY A 248 -19.01 15.30 16.95
C GLY A 248 -20.29 14.45 16.96
N GLN A 249 -20.30 13.24 17.52
CA GLN A 249 -21.46 12.33 17.40
C GLN A 249 -22.12 11.93 18.72
N THR A 250 -22.00 12.75 19.78
CA THR A 250 -22.80 12.55 21.02
C THR A 250 -23.44 13.85 21.46
N ALA A 251 -24.43 14.37 20.73
CA ALA A 251 -25.43 15.30 21.26
C ALA A 251 -26.57 15.51 20.26
N SER A 252 -27.49 14.56 20.11
CA SER A 252 -28.90 14.85 19.83
C SER A 252 -29.74 13.59 20.06
N GLY A 253 -30.21 13.45 21.29
CA GLY A 253 -31.16 12.46 21.74
C GLY A 253 -31.72 12.87 23.06
N ALA A 254 -32.60 13.88 23.05
CA ALA A 254 -33.56 14.14 24.12
C ALA A 254 -34.84 14.68 23.44
#